data_fa55942308de7e9d7818d7c86d2a935d
#
_entry.id   fa55942308de7e9d7818d7c86d2a935d
#
_cell.length_a   1.000
_cell.length_b   1.000
_cell.length_c   1.000
_cell.angle_alpha   90.00
_cell.angle_beta   90.00
_cell.angle_gamma   90.00
#
_symmetry.space_group_name_H-M   'P 1'
#
loop_
_entity.id
_entity.type
_entity.pdbx_description
1 polymer ?
#
loop_
_entity_poly.entity_id
_entity_poly.type
_entity_poly.pdbx_seq_one_letter_code
_entity_poly.pdbx_strand_id
1 'polypeptide(L)'
;SSDLSVQIEAALSPLPGLVREVLAEVKCLGVGDNKNVVAELNVEETSHQEIQVVGNGEWCITMGGRDCSLQMHEQKLLEVSVIDEELVEQLDRLSPEDPRYSGLDTALNTLRKMEAEASRFGAAVGLDSVSTFECIVSDDEHYFMEMNTRIQVEHRVTELCYKLRFTNPEQADDYFEVDSLVELMVLIARHKKA
;
A
#
# COMPACT_ATOMS: atom_id res chain seq x y z
N SER A 1 -30.64 21.33 15.66
CA SER A 1 -31.13 20.25 14.73
C SER A 1 -31.46 20.79 13.33
N SER A 2 -31.75 22.10 13.14
CA SER A 2 -32.03 22.70 11.84
C SER A 2 -30.76 22.86 10.95
N ASP A 3 -29.60 22.94 11.55
CA ASP A 3 -28.34 23.18 10.84
C ASP A 3 -27.84 21.92 10.11
N LEU A 4 -27.93 20.76 10.77
CA LEU A 4 -27.47 19.49 10.19
C LEU A 4 -28.35 19.06 9.00
N SER A 5 -29.66 19.24 9.05
CA SER A 5 -30.55 18.90 7.94
C SER A 5 -30.31 19.78 6.70
N VAL A 6 -30.03 21.06 6.90
CA VAL A 6 -29.68 21.99 5.81
C VAL A 6 -28.34 21.63 5.19
N GLN A 7 -27.34 21.25 6.01
CA GLN A 7 -26.04 20.81 5.54
C GLN A 7 -26.14 19.51 4.71
N ILE A 8 -26.92 18.53 5.18
CA ILE A 8 -27.16 17.27 4.44
C ILE A 8 -27.87 17.56 3.12
N GLU A 9 -28.90 18.40 3.10
CA GLU A 9 -29.63 18.75 1.89
C GLU A 9 -28.72 19.47 0.88
N ALA A 10 -27.88 20.39 1.34
CA ALA A 10 -26.89 21.07 0.51
C ALA A 10 -25.84 20.11 -0.07
N ALA A 11 -25.36 19.16 0.72
CA ALA A 11 -24.40 18.14 0.30
C ALA A 11 -24.99 17.16 -0.73
N LEU A 12 -26.27 16.81 -0.60
CA LEU A 12 -26.96 15.89 -1.51
C LEU A 12 -27.48 16.56 -2.79
N SER A 13 -27.60 17.88 -2.81
CA SER A 13 -28.13 18.64 -3.95
C SER A 13 -27.40 18.39 -5.29
N PRO A 14 -26.06 18.31 -5.35
CA PRO A 14 -25.35 18.03 -6.60
C PRO A 14 -25.38 16.57 -7.02
N LEU A 15 -25.72 15.63 -6.11
CA LEU A 15 -25.62 14.19 -6.35
C LEU A 15 -26.34 13.68 -7.60
N PRO A 16 -27.59 14.12 -7.95
CA PRO A 16 -28.22 13.67 -9.17
C PRO A 16 -27.51 14.13 -10.45
N GLY A 17 -26.80 15.26 -10.40
CA GLY A 17 -25.94 15.74 -11.49
C GLY A 17 -24.72 14.85 -11.64
N LEU A 18 -23.98 14.64 -10.58
CA LEU A 18 -22.78 13.80 -10.54
C LEU A 18 -23.06 12.35 -11.00
N VAL A 19 -24.15 11.76 -10.55
CA VAL A 19 -24.55 10.41 -10.99
C VAL A 19 -24.80 10.38 -12.51
N ARG A 20 -25.45 11.40 -13.08
CA ARG A 20 -25.66 11.48 -14.54
C ARG A 20 -24.35 11.62 -15.31
N GLU A 21 -23.41 12.39 -14.79
CA GLU A 21 -22.08 12.57 -15.39
C GLU A 21 -21.31 11.26 -15.42
N VAL A 22 -21.22 10.57 -14.28
CA VAL A 22 -20.56 9.26 -14.17
C VAL A 22 -21.18 8.23 -15.11
N LEU A 23 -22.51 8.15 -15.17
CA LEU A 23 -23.20 7.21 -16.06
C LEU A 23 -23.00 7.57 -17.54
N ALA A 24 -22.87 8.85 -17.88
CA ALA A 24 -22.56 9.30 -19.24
C ALA A 24 -21.12 8.91 -19.64
N GLU A 25 -20.16 9.06 -18.74
CA GLU A 25 -18.78 8.68 -18.94
C GLU A 25 -18.64 7.16 -19.16
N VAL A 26 -19.24 6.34 -18.29
CA VAL A 26 -19.28 4.88 -18.44
C VAL A 26 -19.85 4.46 -19.80
N LYS A 27 -20.91 5.14 -20.25
CA LYS A 27 -21.50 4.89 -21.57
C LYS A 27 -20.56 5.24 -22.72
N CYS A 28 -19.81 6.36 -22.60
CA CYS A 28 -18.82 6.77 -23.61
C CYS A 28 -17.65 5.77 -23.71
N LEU A 29 -17.24 5.17 -22.58
CA LEU A 29 -16.18 4.17 -22.55
C LEU A 29 -16.60 2.79 -23.10
N GLY A 30 -17.88 2.60 -23.47
CA GLY A 30 -18.34 1.36 -24.06
C GLY A 30 -18.38 0.15 -23.12
N VAL A 31 -18.32 0.39 -21.81
CA VAL A 31 -18.25 -0.65 -20.76
C VAL A 31 -19.60 -1.30 -20.45
N GLY A 32 -20.60 -1.11 -21.32
CA GLY A 32 -21.92 -1.71 -21.20
C GLY A 32 -22.95 -0.80 -20.50
N ASP A 33 -24.11 -1.36 -20.23
CA ASP A 33 -25.29 -0.63 -19.69
C ASP A 33 -25.38 -0.78 -18.14
N ASN A 34 -24.24 -0.83 -17.45
CA ASN A 34 -24.21 -0.92 -16.01
C ASN A 34 -24.67 0.40 -15.38
N LYS A 35 -25.75 0.36 -14.61
CA LYS A 35 -26.34 1.52 -13.93
C LYS A 35 -26.02 1.55 -12.44
N ASN A 36 -25.18 0.64 -11.97
CA ASN A 36 -24.77 0.60 -10.58
C ASN A 36 -23.70 1.68 -10.33
N VAL A 37 -23.94 2.49 -9.33
CA VAL A 37 -23.01 3.53 -8.86
C VAL A 37 -22.69 3.21 -7.40
N VAL A 38 -21.41 3.23 -7.06
CA VAL A 38 -20.94 3.10 -5.69
C VAL A 38 -20.62 4.51 -5.18
N ALA A 39 -21.02 4.81 -3.96
CA ALA A 39 -20.62 6.03 -3.27
C ALA A 39 -19.63 5.67 -2.18
N GLU A 40 -18.47 6.27 -2.21
CA GLU A 40 -17.40 6.06 -1.26
C GLU A 40 -17.02 7.37 -0.56
N LEU A 41 -16.41 7.25 0.61
CA LEU A 41 -15.87 8.40 1.32
C LEU A 41 -14.70 8.97 0.50
N ASN A 42 -14.78 10.26 0.17
CA ASN A 42 -13.64 10.97 -0.37
C ASN A 42 -12.73 11.41 0.78
N VAL A 43 -11.53 10.85 0.84
CA VAL A 43 -10.50 11.24 1.81
C VAL A 43 -9.61 12.29 1.13
N GLU A 44 -9.55 13.48 1.73
CA GLU A 44 -8.78 14.62 1.19
C GLU A 44 -7.36 14.65 1.77
N GLU A 45 -6.46 15.37 1.10
CA GLU A 45 -5.05 15.54 1.51
C GLU A 45 -4.35 14.19 1.74
N THR A 46 -4.41 13.33 0.73
CA THR A 46 -3.91 11.97 0.82
C THR A 46 -2.60 11.76 0.09
N SER A 47 -1.83 10.79 0.57
CA SER A 47 -0.74 10.14 -0.15
C SER A 47 -1.13 8.71 -0.54
N HIS A 48 -0.59 8.24 -1.68
CA HIS A 48 -0.71 6.85 -2.10
C HIS A 48 0.53 6.09 -1.63
N GLN A 49 0.34 5.21 -0.67
CA GLN A 49 1.41 4.39 -0.13
C GLN A 49 1.07 2.91 -0.28
N GLU A 50 2.10 2.10 -0.42
CA GLU A 50 1.94 0.67 -0.62
C GLU A 50 3.01 -0.11 0.13
N ILE A 51 2.68 -1.34 0.55
CA ILE A 51 3.59 -2.25 1.23
C ILE A 51 3.91 -3.43 0.31
N GLN A 52 5.21 -3.69 0.10
CA GLN A 52 5.63 -4.91 -0.57
C GLN A 52 5.44 -6.10 0.36
N VAL A 53 4.76 -7.12 -0.12
CA VAL A 53 4.40 -8.32 0.65
C VAL A 53 4.91 -9.56 -0.07
N VAL A 54 5.36 -10.53 0.71
CA VAL A 54 5.83 -11.83 0.22
C VAL A 54 5.25 -12.93 1.09
N GLY A 55 4.66 -13.95 0.46
CA GLY A 55 4.13 -15.11 1.14
C GLY A 55 4.41 -16.42 0.40
N ASN A 56 4.34 -17.54 1.10
CA ASN A 56 4.45 -18.87 0.52
C ASN A 56 3.20 -19.74 0.76
N GLY A 57 2.10 -19.10 1.19
CA GLY A 57 0.85 -19.77 1.55
C GLY A 57 0.76 -20.18 3.03
N GLU A 58 1.87 -20.21 3.76
CA GLU A 58 1.94 -20.55 5.19
C GLU A 58 2.32 -19.33 6.04
N TRP A 59 3.24 -18.52 5.55
CA TRP A 59 3.67 -17.28 6.19
C TRP A 59 3.59 -16.11 5.22
N CYS A 60 3.58 -14.92 5.77
CA CYS A 60 3.59 -13.68 5.03
C CYS A 60 4.45 -12.64 5.77
N ILE A 61 5.36 -12.00 5.04
CA ILE A 61 6.24 -10.93 5.54
C ILE A 61 6.12 -9.69 4.66
N THR A 62 6.53 -8.55 5.20
CA THR A 62 6.63 -7.27 4.49
C THR A 62 8.09 -6.94 4.16
N MET A 63 8.29 -6.12 3.15
CA MET A 63 9.59 -5.62 2.71
C MET A 63 9.53 -4.11 2.53
N GLY A 64 9.06 -3.40 3.57
CA GLY A 64 8.93 -1.95 3.59
C GLY A 64 7.84 -1.39 2.69
N GLY A 65 7.74 -0.07 2.72
CA GLY A 65 6.78 0.69 1.96
C GLY A 65 7.38 1.44 0.78
N ARG A 66 6.50 1.92 -0.07
CA ARG A 66 6.78 2.89 -1.13
C ARG A 66 5.72 3.98 -1.11
N ASP A 67 6.15 5.23 -1.27
CA ASP A 67 5.29 6.35 -1.54
C ASP A 67 5.20 6.56 -3.06
N CYS A 68 4.01 6.44 -3.59
CA CYS A 68 3.68 6.54 -5.01
C CYS A 68 2.74 7.73 -5.28
N SER A 69 2.76 8.75 -4.43
CA SER A 69 1.81 9.88 -4.48
C SER A 69 1.99 10.75 -5.71
N LEU A 70 3.20 10.84 -6.27
CA LEU A 70 3.45 11.64 -7.46
C LEU A 70 3.02 10.88 -8.71
N GLN A 71 1.78 11.09 -9.12
CA GLN A 71 1.13 10.43 -10.26
C GLN A 71 0.57 11.45 -11.25
N MET A 72 0.47 11.06 -12.51
CA MET A 72 -0.21 11.81 -13.56
C MET A 72 -0.91 10.84 -14.52
N HIS A 73 -2.20 11.04 -14.75
CA HIS A 73 -3.02 10.15 -15.61
C HIS A 73 -2.91 8.66 -15.20
N GLU A 74 -3.02 8.37 -13.91
CA GLU A 74 -2.91 7.02 -13.32
C GLU A 74 -1.53 6.35 -13.52
N GLN A 75 -0.52 7.12 -13.90
CA GLN A 75 0.85 6.64 -14.01
C GLN A 75 1.70 7.21 -12.87
N LYS A 76 2.35 6.33 -12.14
CA LYS A 76 3.33 6.69 -11.10
C LYS A 76 4.55 7.32 -11.78
N LEU A 77 4.87 8.58 -11.43
CA LEU A 77 6.01 9.33 -12.00
C LEU A 77 7.26 9.22 -11.15
N LEU A 78 7.08 9.11 -9.85
CA LEU A 78 8.14 8.95 -8.87
C LEU A 78 7.66 8.03 -7.77
N GLU A 79 8.54 7.11 -7.38
CA GLU A 79 8.32 6.19 -6.28
C GLU A 79 9.50 6.30 -5.32
N VAL A 80 9.20 6.47 -4.06
CA VAL A 80 10.18 6.66 -2.99
C VAL A 80 10.01 5.54 -1.97
N SER A 81 11.11 4.89 -1.59
CA SER A 81 11.10 3.92 -0.50
C SER A 81 10.72 4.58 0.83
N VAL A 82 9.91 3.90 1.62
CA VAL A 82 9.58 4.28 2.99
C VAL A 82 10.04 3.14 3.90
N ILE A 83 11.11 3.37 4.64
CA ILE A 83 11.84 2.34 5.38
C ILE A 83 11.82 2.68 6.87
N ASP A 84 11.44 1.72 7.72
CA ASP A 84 11.35 1.87 9.17
C ASP A 84 12.69 2.35 9.77
N GLU A 85 13.79 1.69 9.44
CA GLU A 85 15.12 2.02 9.97
C GLU A 85 15.57 3.44 9.59
N GLU A 86 15.26 3.90 8.38
CA GLU A 86 15.58 5.26 7.95
C GLU A 86 14.77 6.31 8.72
N LEU A 87 13.48 6.04 8.95
CA LEU A 87 12.62 6.93 9.73
C LEU A 87 13.07 7.00 11.19
N VAL A 88 13.43 5.86 11.80
CA VAL A 88 14.00 5.81 13.15
C VAL A 88 15.30 6.60 13.21
N GLU A 89 16.22 6.40 12.27
CA GLU A 89 17.49 7.11 12.24
C GLU A 89 17.32 8.64 12.08
N GLN A 90 16.31 9.06 11.32
CA GLN A 90 15.98 10.48 11.19
C GLN A 90 15.41 11.05 12.49
N LEU A 91 14.52 10.31 13.16
CA LEU A 91 13.95 10.70 14.46
C LEU A 91 15.02 10.80 15.56
N ASP A 92 15.95 9.87 15.60
CA ASP A 92 17.05 9.85 16.60
C ASP A 92 17.99 11.08 16.47
N ARG A 93 18.01 11.71 15.29
CA ARG A 93 18.81 12.92 15.03
C ARG A 93 18.06 14.22 15.36
N LEU A 94 16.78 14.15 15.68
CA LEU A 94 15.94 15.31 15.95
C LEU A 94 15.58 15.41 17.43
N SER A 95 15.37 16.62 17.93
CA SER A 95 14.73 16.80 19.23
C SER A 95 13.19 16.73 19.06
N PRO A 96 12.44 16.32 20.09
CA PRO A 96 10.97 16.32 20.03
C PRO A 96 10.32 17.68 19.74
N GLU A 97 11.06 18.77 19.95
CA GLU A 97 10.63 20.14 19.65
C GLU A 97 10.87 20.54 18.18
N ASP A 98 11.63 19.75 17.41
CA ASP A 98 11.83 20.02 15.99
C ASP A 98 10.49 19.89 15.24
N PRO A 99 10.11 20.88 14.42
CA PRO A 99 8.85 20.85 13.68
C PRO A 99 8.64 19.61 12.79
N ARG A 100 9.73 18.95 12.39
CA ARG A 100 9.69 17.74 11.55
C ARG A 100 9.42 16.46 12.34
N TYR A 101 9.69 16.48 13.67
CA TYR A 101 9.63 15.30 14.52
C TYR A 101 8.25 14.64 14.47
N SER A 102 7.19 15.42 14.70
CA SER A 102 5.81 14.90 14.70
C SER A 102 5.41 14.25 13.37
N GLY A 103 5.79 14.85 12.25
CA GLY A 103 5.48 14.26 10.93
C GLY A 103 6.22 12.95 10.67
N LEU A 104 7.49 12.86 11.05
CA LEU A 104 8.27 11.61 10.93
C LEU A 104 7.78 10.52 11.87
N ASP A 105 7.42 10.88 13.11
CA ASP A 105 6.85 9.93 14.08
C ASP A 105 5.51 9.38 13.59
N THR A 106 4.65 10.26 13.05
CA THR A 106 3.39 9.84 12.41
C THR A 106 3.65 8.90 11.24
N ALA A 107 4.57 9.25 10.33
CA ALA A 107 4.91 8.42 9.19
C ALA A 107 5.41 7.02 9.60
N LEU A 108 6.29 6.95 10.61
CA LEU A 108 6.81 5.70 11.15
C LEU A 108 5.69 4.83 11.75
N ASN A 109 4.82 5.44 12.56
CA ASN A 109 3.72 4.72 13.19
C ASN A 109 2.71 4.21 12.16
N THR A 110 2.42 5.01 11.12
CA THR A 110 1.53 4.61 10.02
C THR A 110 2.13 3.49 9.19
N LEU A 111 3.41 3.57 8.82
CA LEU A 111 4.12 2.49 8.13
C LEU A 111 4.01 1.18 8.90
N ARG A 112 4.31 1.17 10.21
CA ARG A 112 4.25 -0.02 11.06
C ARG A 112 2.84 -0.62 11.15
N LYS A 113 1.81 0.23 11.22
CA LYS A 113 0.41 -0.23 11.19
C LYS A 113 0.10 -0.91 9.85
N MET A 114 0.45 -0.29 8.73
CA MET A 114 0.24 -0.82 7.39
C MET A 114 0.98 -2.16 7.19
N GLU A 115 2.24 -2.27 7.59
CA GLU A 115 3.02 -3.50 7.49
C GLU A 115 2.40 -4.64 8.31
N ALA A 116 1.99 -4.35 9.54
CA ALA A 116 1.33 -5.33 10.39
C ALA A 116 -0.01 -5.82 9.81
N GLU A 117 -0.77 -4.93 9.18
CA GLU A 117 -2.04 -5.29 8.53
C GLU A 117 -1.81 -6.05 7.23
N ALA A 118 -0.88 -5.62 6.39
CA ALA A 118 -0.51 -6.27 5.15
C ALA A 118 -0.04 -7.72 5.38
N SER A 119 0.82 -7.93 6.39
CA SER A 119 1.30 -9.26 6.77
C SER A 119 0.15 -10.17 7.26
N ARG A 120 -0.72 -9.65 8.14
CA ARG A 120 -1.89 -10.41 8.63
C ARG A 120 -2.88 -10.73 7.51
N PHE A 121 -3.14 -9.75 6.63
CA PHE A 121 -4.04 -9.95 5.50
C PHE A 121 -3.48 -10.99 4.53
N GLY A 122 -2.21 -10.87 4.15
CA GLY A 122 -1.54 -11.83 3.27
C GLY A 122 -1.54 -13.26 3.84
N ALA A 123 -1.27 -13.41 5.14
CA ALA A 123 -1.33 -14.70 5.82
C ALA A 123 -2.78 -15.27 5.83
N ALA A 124 -3.78 -14.43 6.11
CA ALA A 124 -5.17 -14.84 6.19
C ALA A 124 -5.74 -15.33 4.84
N VAL A 125 -5.28 -14.76 3.72
CA VAL A 125 -5.70 -15.19 2.37
C VAL A 125 -4.79 -16.27 1.78
N GLY A 126 -3.76 -16.71 2.52
CA GLY A 126 -2.80 -17.70 2.06
C GLY A 126 -1.99 -17.20 0.85
N LEU A 127 -1.50 -15.96 0.92
CA LEU A 127 -0.70 -15.37 -0.15
C LEU A 127 0.48 -16.28 -0.52
N ASP A 128 0.61 -16.58 -1.79
CA ASP A 128 1.57 -17.52 -2.33
C ASP A 128 2.32 -16.90 -3.52
N SER A 129 3.12 -15.94 -3.26
CA SER A 129 4.05 -15.22 -4.14
C SER A 129 4.31 -13.82 -3.59
N VAL A 130 4.72 -12.88 -4.46
CA VAL A 130 4.82 -11.46 -4.16
C VAL A 130 3.49 -10.77 -4.44
N SER A 131 3.20 -9.75 -3.65
CA SER A 131 2.02 -8.91 -3.79
C SER A 131 2.32 -7.51 -3.27
N THR A 132 1.45 -6.56 -3.59
CA THR A 132 1.51 -5.20 -3.07
C THR A 132 0.19 -4.85 -2.40
N PHE A 133 0.26 -4.39 -1.16
CA PHE A 133 -0.87 -3.95 -0.36
C PHE A 133 -0.94 -2.41 -0.46
N GLU A 134 -1.95 -1.89 -1.15
CA GLU A 134 -2.08 -0.47 -1.48
C GLU A 134 -3.03 0.23 -0.54
N CYS A 135 -2.64 1.44 -0.09
CA CYS A 135 -3.40 2.28 0.81
C CYS A 135 -3.42 3.75 0.37
N ILE A 136 -4.51 4.44 0.70
CA ILE A 136 -4.53 5.89 0.82
C ILE A 136 -4.20 6.23 2.27
N VAL A 137 -3.25 7.14 2.48
CA VAL A 137 -2.82 7.61 3.80
C VAL A 137 -3.17 9.09 3.94
N SER A 138 -3.81 9.45 5.06
CA SER A 138 -4.09 10.84 5.45
C SER A 138 -3.73 10.98 6.92
N ASP A 139 -2.75 11.81 7.21
CA ASP A 139 -2.15 11.98 8.54
C ASP A 139 -1.73 10.64 9.18
N ASP A 140 -2.34 10.24 10.29
CA ASP A 140 -2.07 9.00 11.03
C ASP A 140 -3.02 7.84 10.71
N GLU A 141 -3.94 8.05 9.76
CA GLU A 141 -4.91 7.05 9.29
C GLU A 141 -4.51 6.51 7.91
N HIS A 142 -4.80 5.25 7.69
CA HIS A 142 -4.66 4.64 6.38
C HIS A 142 -5.90 3.84 6.00
N TYR A 143 -6.20 3.83 4.73
CA TYR A 143 -7.38 3.17 4.17
C TYR A 143 -6.94 2.19 3.10
N PHE A 144 -7.20 0.92 3.32
CA PHE A 144 -6.92 -0.14 2.35
C PHE A 144 -7.68 0.11 1.06
N MET A 145 -6.99 0.05 -0.06
CA MET A 145 -7.57 0.15 -1.41
C MET A 145 -7.70 -1.23 -2.04
N GLU A 146 -6.56 -1.85 -2.32
CA GLU A 146 -6.51 -3.15 -2.98
C GLU A 146 -5.23 -3.91 -2.67
N MET A 147 -5.22 -5.20 -2.99
CA MET A 147 -4.03 -6.03 -2.97
C MET A 147 -3.73 -6.55 -4.38
N ASN A 148 -2.66 -6.07 -4.97
CA ASN A 148 -2.20 -6.52 -6.28
C ASN A 148 -1.40 -7.81 -6.14
N THR A 149 -2.01 -8.95 -6.48
CA THR A 149 -1.40 -10.30 -6.36
C THR A 149 -0.48 -10.64 -7.53
N ARG A 150 0.36 -9.70 -7.91
CA ARG A 150 1.38 -9.81 -8.97
C ARG A 150 2.57 -8.93 -8.65
N ILE A 151 3.68 -9.18 -9.32
CA ILE A 151 4.79 -8.23 -9.32
C ILE A 151 4.39 -6.95 -10.05
N GLN A 152 4.77 -5.82 -9.50
CA GLN A 152 4.55 -4.50 -10.10
C GLN A 152 5.87 -3.95 -10.67
N VAL A 153 5.77 -2.91 -11.51
CA VAL A 153 6.94 -2.29 -12.17
C VAL A 153 7.90 -1.73 -11.12
N GLU A 154 7.36 -1.15 -10.06
CA GLU A 154 8.05 -0.50 -8.95
C GLU A 154 8.76 -1.46 -7.97
N HIS A 155 8.69 -2.78 -8.17
CA HIS A 155 9.38 -3.76 -7.33
C HIS A 155 10.88 -3.48 -7.16
N ARG A 156 11.49 -2.84 -8.15
CA ARG A 156 12.91 -2.45 -8.12
C ARG A 156 13.26 -1.51 -6.98
N VAL A 157 12.33 -0.65 -6.54
CA VAL A 157 12.54 0.22 -5.38
C VAL A 157 12.78 -0.62 -4.12
N THR A 158 11.96 -1.65 -3.92
CA THR A 158 12.16 -2.60 -2.80
C THR A 158 13.47 -3.37 -2.92
N GLU A 159 13.82 -3.88 -4.11
CA GLU A 159 15.05 -4.63 -4.35
C GLU A 159 16.33 -3.81 -4.10
N LEU A 160 16.27 -2.48 -4.19
CA LEU A 160 17.38 -1.60 -3.85
C LEU A 160 17.59 -1.44 -2.35
N CYS A 161 16.54 -1.65 -1.54
CA CYS A 161 16.53 -1.41 -0.11
C CYS A 161 16.65 -2.71 0.70
N TYR A 162 16.12 -3.82 0.20
CA TYR A 162 15.95 -5.06 0.95
C TYR A 162 16.56 -6.27 0.25
N LYS A 163 17.08 -7.18 1.07
CA LYS A 163 17.45 -8.54 0.69
C LYS A 163 16.82 -9.51 1.64
N LEU A 164 16.41 -10.66 1.15
CA LEU A 164 15.96 -11.77 1.98
C LEU A 164 17.11 -12.72 2.21
N ARG A 165 17.39 -13.01 3.49
CA ARG A 165 18.36 -14.02 3.88
C ARG A 165 17.64 -15.27 4.38
N PHE A 166 17.89 -16.38 3.73
CA PHE A 166 17.40 -17.71 4.12
C PHE A 166 18.54 -18.43 4.86
N THR A 167 18.35 -18.68 6.13
CA THR A 167 19.37 -19.27 7.00
C THR A 167 18.96 -20.68 7.37
N ASN A 168 19.90 -21.61 7.32
CA ASN A 168 19.70 -22.95 7.87
C ASN A 168 19.54 -22.87 9.39
N PRO A 169 18.41 -23.33 9.97
CA PRO A 169 18.18 -23.22 11.40
C PRO A 169 19.17 -24.05 12.25
N GLU A 170 19.81 -25.08 11.67
CA GLU A 170 20.79 -25.90 12.37
C GLU A 170 22.22 -25.35 12.27
N GLN A 171 22.47 -24.47 11.30
CA GLN A 171 23.81 -23.92 11.02
C GLN A 171 23.70 -22.46 10.56
N ALA A 172 23.87 -21.51 11.46
CA ALA A 172 23.66 -20.08 11.19
C ALA A 172 24.54 -19.48 10.08
N ASP A 173 25.73 -20.07 9.86
CA ASP A 173 26.66 -19.64 8.81
C ASP A 173 26.30 -20.21 7.43
N ASP A 174 25.37 -21.16 7.35
CA ASP A 174 24.82 -21.71 6.11
C ASP A 174 23.58 -20.93 5.71
N TYR A 175 23.75 -19.95 4.85
CA TYR A 175 22.68 -19.10 4.35
C TYR A 175 22.89 -18.76 2.87
N PHE A 176 21.79 -18.34 2.22
CA PHE A 176 21.83 -17.67 0.93
C PHE A 176 20.97 -16.42 0.95
N GLU A 177 21.32 -15.45 0.11
CA GLU A 177 20.59 -14.18 0.00
C GLU A 177 19.91 -14.09 -1.36
N VAL A 178 18.72 -13.47 -1.37
CA VAL A 178 17.96 -13.16 -2.57
C VAL A 178 17.67 -11.67 -2.56
N ASP A 179 18.09 -10.98 -3.61
CA ASP A 179 17.88 -9.55 -3.81
C ASP A 179 16.92 -9.24 -4.98
N SER A 180 16.41 -10.28 -5.62
CA SER A 180 15.43 -10.16 -6.70
C SER A 180 14.09 -10.78 -6.31
N LEU A 181 13.03 -9.99 -6.39
CA LEU A 181 11.66 -10.48 -6.16
C LEU A 181 11.24 -11.50 -7.23
N VAL A 182 11.74 -11.38 -8.45
CA VAL A 182 11.47 -12.36 -9.52
C VAL A 182 12.13 -13.69 -9.20
N GLU A 183 13.38 -13.68 -8.72
CA GLU A 183 14.05 -14.91 -8.28
C GLU A 183 13.31 -15.53 -7.10
N LEU A 184 12.91 -14.72 -6.13
CA LEU A 184 12.13 -15.16 -4.98
C LEU A 184 10.82 -15.85 -5.38
N MET A 185 10.08 -15.31 -6.35
CA MET A 185 8.87 -15.94 -6.90
C MET A 185 9.16 -17.34 -7.45
N VAL A 186 10.27 -17.49 -8.17
CA VAL A 186 10.70 -18.79 -8.74
C VAL A 186 11.06 -19.77 -7.62
N LEU A 187 11.77 -19.32 -6.59
CA LEU A 187 12.14 -20.15 -5.44
C LEU A 187 10.91 -20.64 -4.67
N ILE A 188 9.94 -19.76 -4.37
CA ILE A 188 8.68 -20.12 -3.72
C ILE A 188 7.93 -21.14 -4.57
N ALA A 189 7.78 -20.91 -5.86
CA ALA A 189 7.09 -21.81 -6.76
C ALA A 189 7.75 -23.20 -6.87
N ARG A 190 9.11 -23.25 -6.81
CA ARG A 190 9.86 -24.53 -6.83
C ARG A 190 9.72 -25.29 -5.53
N HIS A 191 9.78 -24.62 -4.41
CA HIS A 191 9.70 -25.26 -3.08
C HIS A 191 8.39 -26.04 -2.89
N LYS A 192 7.30 -25.58 -3.48
CA LYS A 192 6.00 -26.26 -3.41
C LYS A 192 5.84 -27.43 -4.36
N LYS A 193 6.72 -27.58 -5.34
CA LYS A 193 6.68 -28.69 -6.31
C LYS A 193 7.66 -29.80 -6.00
N ALA A 194 8.46 -29.64 -4.98
CA ALA A 194 9.40 -30.62 -4.46
C ALA A 194 8.79 -31.36 -3.25
#